data_d389242bebb5968d2e6fbdcb4a833547
#
_entry.id   d389242bebb5968d2e6fbdcb4a833547
#
_cell.length_a   1.000
_cell.length_b   1.000
_cell.length_c   1.000
_cell.angle_alpha   90.00
_cell.angle_beta   90.00
_cell.angle_gamma   90.00
#
_symmetry.space_group_name_H-M   'P 1'
#
loop_
_entity.id
_entity.type
_entity.pdbx_description
1 polymer ?
#
loop_
_entity_poly.entity_id
_entity_poly.type
_entity_poly.pdbx_seq_one_letter_code
_entity_poly.pdbx_strand_id
1 'polypeptide(L)'
;MWDNILGHSAQKQFLQKYLYADKRPHALLFCGIGGLGKRMLALEFAKTLLCKSHTGNDDCESCRLLRNINHPDLILVEREEDEKKRFKDINIAQIRELINQSAFAPVMSKTKVCIINDADKMVVQAANAFLKLLEEPPAGWVIILIADSVDKILPTILSRIVQLKFYPIENSLVEQIVRKQGVENERAAALARISEGSVGTAVRLYRGDGLKADLFTYREQALMFLQSVPLEQPLNYLSRQLWTDKNFLHREAVVTVQLLQLLLRDLLMCKLQLYDKIYNVDILDILRNQSQRWHIASLKKALGIVQETYTALVNNVGVKAAMEAMTIKIDLLYKE
;
A
#
# COMPACT_ATOMS: atom_id res chain seq x y z
N MET A 1 24.97 -3.75 -0.46
CA MET A 1 24.07 -4.29 -1.53
C MET A 1 22.66 -3.87 -1.20
N TRP A 2 21.93 -3.25 -2.12
CA TRP A 2 20.56 -2.73 -1.97
C TRP A 2 20.42 -1.62 -0.91
N ASP A 3 21.38 -0.71 -0.86
CA ASP A 3 21.44 0.38 0.12
C ASP A 3 20.40 1.48 -0.15
N ASN A 4 19.88 1.51 -1.39
CA ASN A 4 18.76 2.35 -1.80
C ASN A 4 17.40 1.89 -1.22
N ILE A 5 17.31 0.67 -0.68
CA ILE A 5 16.13 0.14 -0.01
C ILE A 5 16.35 0.25 1.49
N LEU A 6 15.66 1.14 2.16
CA LEU A 6 15.75 1.28 3.61
C LEU A 6 14.91 0.22 4.33
N GLY A 7 15.36 -0.22 5.49
CA GLY A 7 14.71 -1.30 6.24
C GLY A 7 14.96 -2.70 5.66
N HIS A 8 14.14 -3.67 6.10
CA HIS A 8 14.10 -5.06 5.64
C HIS A 8 15.44 -5.82 5.74
N SER A 9 16.21 -5.55 6.79
CA SER A 9 17.56 -6.13 7.00
C SER A 9 17.56 -7.66 6.99
N ALA A 10 16.58 -8.30 7.64
CA ALA A 10 16.48 -9.75 7.68
C ALA A 10 16.20 -10.36 6.30
N GLN A 11 15.30 -9.72 5.51
CA GLN A 11 14.99 -10.15 4.16
C GLN A 11 16.18 -9.99 3.22
N LYS A 12 16.90 -8.87 3.33
CA LYS A 12 18.13 -8.63 2.57
C LYS A 12 19.22 -9.65 2.91
N GLN A 13 19.42 -9.95 4.20
CA GLN A 13 20.38 -10.98 4.62
C GLN A 13 20.01 -12.36 4.08
N PHE A 14 18.74 -12.74 4.11
CA PHE A 14 18.27 -13.98 3.52
C PHE A 14 18.58 -14.03 2.02
N LEU A 15 18.25 -12.97 1.26
CA LEU A 15 18.49 -12.90 -0.17
C LEU A 15 19.99 -12.88 -0.52
N GLN A 16 20.83 -12.26 0.32
CA GLN A 16 22.29 -12.34 0.17
C GLN A 16 22.80 -13.76 0.34
N LYS A 17 22.36 -14.49 1.37
CA LYS A 17 22.70 -15.89 1.56
C LYS A 17 22.20 -16.76 0.41
N TYR A 18 21.03 -16.45 -0.13
CA TYR A 18 20.46 -17.14 -1.29
C TYR A 18 21.41 -17.10 -2.51
N LEU A 19 22.08 -15.96 -2.77
CA LEU A 19 22.99 -15.80 -3.91
C LEU A 19 24.18 -16.80 -3.89
N TYR A 20 24.61 -17.22 -2.72
CA TYR A 20 25.78 -18.07 -2.52
C TYR A 20 25.45 -19.50 -2.08
N ALA A 21 24.15 -19.83 -1.94
CA ALA A 21 23.72 -21.15 -1.53
C ALA A 21 23.86 -22.19 -2.67
N ASP A 22 24.36 -23.39 -2.36
CA ASP A 22 24.43 -24.49 -3.32
C ASP A 22 23.04 -25.00 -3.71
N LYS A 23 22.13 -25.09 -2.73
CA LYS A 23 20.72 -25.44 -2.94
C LYS A 23 19.84 -24.22 -2.71
N ARG A 24 19.26 -23.70 -3.77
CA ARG A 24 18.39 -22.51 -3.74
C ARG A 24 16.94 -22.94 -3.89
N PRO A 25 16.02 -22.44 -3.04
CA PRO A 25 14.60 -22.59 -3.33
C PRO A 25 14.28 -21.94 -4.67
N HIS A 26 13.57 -22.67 -5.53
CA HIS A 26 13.18 -22.18 -6.86
C HIS A 26 12.08 -21.11 -6.79
N ALA A 27 11.32 -21.03 -5.68
CA ALA A 27 10.21 -20.12 -5.52
C ALA A 27 10.23 -19.41 -4.16
N LEU A 28 10.02 -18.09 -4.18
CA LEU A 28 9.95 -17.22 -3.01
C LEU A 28 8.63 -16.47 -3.01
N LEU A 29 8.03 -16.25 -1.84
CA LEU A 29 6.88 -15.37 -1.65
C LEU A 29 7.28 -14.18 -0.78
N PHE A 30 7.22 -12.97 -1.34
CA PHE A 30 7.36 -11.73 -0.60
C PHE A 30 5.97 -11.28 -0.14
N CYS A 31 5.68 -11.40 1.15
CA CYS A 31 4.35 -11.14 1.70
C CYS A 31 4.37 -10.07 2.80
N GLY A 32 3.32 -9.27 2.87
CA GLY A 32 3.12 -8.17 3.82
C GLY A 32 2.30 -7.05 3.20
N ILE A 33 1.81 -6.12 4.00
CA ILE A 33 0.93 -5.03 3.55
C ILE A 33 1.50 -4.28 2.33
N GLY A 34 0.62 -3.65 1.56
CA GLY A 34 1.00 -2.87 0.38
C GLY A 34 1.96 -1.71 0.70
N GLY A 35 2.82 -1.35 -0.24
CA GLY A 35 3.70 -0.19 -0.11
C GLY A 35 4.95 -0.37 0.75
N LEU A 36 5.27 -1.58 1.21
CA LEU A 36 6.50 -1.87 1.96
C LEU A 36 7.78 -1.99 1.11
N GLY A 37 7.69 -1.81 -0.20
CA GLY A 37 8.86 -1.93 -1.08
C GLY A 37 9.16 -3.36 -1.55
N LYS A 38 8.25 -4.33 -1.37
CA LYS A 38 8.39 -5.73 -1.80
C LYS A 38 8.80 -5.85 -3.27
N ARG A 39 8.06 -5.15 -4.18
CA ARG A 39 8.35 -5.14 -5.62
C ARG A 39 9.73 -4.52 -5.93
N MET A 40 10.09 -3.46 -5.22
CA MET A 40 11.40 -2.83 -5.39
C MET A 40 12.53 -3.78 -5.01
N LEU A 41 12.43 -4.47 -3.86
CA LEU A 41 13.43 -5.45 -3.44
C LEU A 41 13.46 -6.67 -4.38
N ALA A 42 12.32 -7.13 -4.87
CA ALA A 42 12.26 -8.23 -5.84
C ALA A 42 12.97 -7.88 -7.15
N LEU A 43 12.78 -6.66 -7.68
CA LEU A 43 13.47 -6.17 -8.88
C LEU A 43 14.97 -6.01 -8.66
N GLU A 44 15.39 -5.44 -7.53
CA GLU A 44 16.82 -5.30 -7.21
C GLU A 44 17.50 -6.68 -7.00
N PHE A 45 16.78 -7.63 -6.41
CA PHE A 45 17.26 -9.01 -6.29
C PHE A 45 17.34 -9.68 -7.66
N ALA A 46 16.36 -9.51 -8.53
CA ALA A 46 16.41 -10.01 -9.91
C ALA A 46 17.59 -9.41 -10.68
N LYS A 47 17.84 -8.10 -10.55
CA LYS A 47 19.03 -7.46 -11.15
C LYS A 47 20.32 -8.12 -10.69
N THR A 48 20.42 -8.45 -9.41
CA THR A 48 21.60 -9.12 -8.84
C THR A 48 21.76 -10.54 -9.37
N LEU A 49 20.66 -11.31 -9.53
CA LEU A 49 20.69 -12.66 -10.08
C LEU A 49 21.09 -12.71 -11.56
N LEU A 50 20.64 -11.73 -12.34
CA LEU A 50 20.86 -11.65 -13.78
C LEU A 50 22.17 -10.96 -14.16
N CYS A 51 22.80 -10.25 -13.21
CA CYS A 51 24.08 -9.59 -13.40
C CYS A 51 25.25 -10.60 -13.37
N LYS A 52 26.20 -10.46 -14.29
CA LYS A 52 27.36 -11.35 -14.38
C LYS A 52 28.24 -11.34 -13.12
N SER A 53 28.40 -10.16 -12.50
CA SER A 53 29.19 -9.97 -11.27
C SER A 53 28.38 -10.14 -9.99
N HIS A 54 27.07 -10.39 -10.10
CA HIS A 54 26.13 -10.43 -8.98
C HIS A 54 26.09 -9.15 -8.12
N THR A 55 26.50 -8.00 -8.67
CA THR A 55 26.36 -6.68 -8.01
C THR A 55 25.00 -6.04 -8.28
N GLY A 56 24.41 -6.32 -9.45
CA GLY A 56 23.15 -5.73 -9.91
C GLY A 56 23.25 -4.23 -10.30
N ASN A 57 24.44 -3.65 -10.25
CA ASN A 57 24.65 -2.22 -10.44
C ASN A 57 25.94 -1.87 -11.18
N ASP A 58 26.44 -2.75 -12.02
CA ASP A 58 27.56 -2.49 -12.92
C ASP A 58 27.06 -2.07 -14.31
N ASP A 59 28.01 -1.76 -15.23
CA ASP A 59 27.69 -1.35 -16.60
C ASP A 59 27.64 -2.54 -17.58
N CYS A 60 27.46 -3.78 -17.08
CA CYS A 60 27.27 -4.93 -17.95
C CYS A 60 25.96 -4.81 -18.77
N GLU A 61 25.89 -5.53 -19.87
CA GLU A 61 24.73 -5.50 -20.78
C GLU A 61 23.42 -5.84 -20.06
N SER A 62 23.42 -6.87 -19.19
CA SER A 62 22.27 -7.22 -18.36
C SER A 62 21.82 -6.06 -17.48
N CYS A 63 22.74 -5.38 -16.79
CA CYS A 63 22.38 -4.23 -15.96
C CYS A 63 21.80 -3.06 -16.76
N ARG A 64 22.30 -2.82 -17.98
CA ARG A 64 21.73 -1.80 -18.87
C ARG A 64 20.31 -2.12 -19.29
N LEU A 65 20.01 -3.35 -19.67
CA LEU A 65 18.67 -3.79 -20.03
C LEU A 65 17.73 -3.76 -18.84
N LEU A 66 18.20 -4.13 -17.64
CA LEU A 66 17.42 -4.14 -16.41
C LEU A 66 17.06 -2.74 -15.88
N ARG A 67 17.81 -1.68 -16.25
CA ARG A 67 17.41 -0.29 -15.93
C ARG A 67 16.03 0.06 -16.50
N ASN A 68 15.71 -0.46 -17.69
CA ASN A 68 14.44 -0.26 -18.37
C ASN A 68 13.48 -1.46 -18.25
N ILE A 69 13.80 -2.43 -17.37
CA ILE A 69 13.01 -3.66 -17.16
C ILE A 69 12.81 -4.45 -18.48
N ASN A 70 13.76 -4.39 -19.38
CA ASN A 70 13.69 -5.00 -20.72
C ASN A 70 14.76 -6.10 -20.91
N HIS A 71 14.94 -6.96 -19.91
CA HIS A 71 15.89 -8.07 -19.97
C HIS A 71 15.17 -9.36 -20.42
N PRO A 72 15.72 -10.13 -21.40
CA PRO A 72 15.04 -11.31 -21.95
C PRO A 72 14.84 -12.44 -20.92
N ASP A 73 15.68 -12.48 -19.89
CA ASP A 73 15.57 -13.45 -18.80
C ASP A 73 14.82 -12.91 -17.57
N LEU A 74 14.14 -11.76 -17.66
CA LEU A 74 13.23 -11.22 -16.66
C LEU A 74 11.80 -11.25 -17.19
N ILE A 75 10.95 -12.00 -16.52
CA ILE A 75 9.51 -12.06 -16.85
C ILE A 75 8.74 -11.37 -15.72
N LEU A 76 7.89 -10.41 -16.09
CA LEU A 76 6.98 -9.77 -15.15
C LEU A 76 5.55 -10.14 -15.49
N VAL A 77 4.83 -10.68 -14.51
CA VAL A 77 3.40 -10.89 -14.58
C VAL A 77 2.75 -9.88 -13.63
N GLU A 78 1.97 -8.97 -14.20
CA GLU A 78 1.29 -7.91 -13.48
C GLU A 78 -0.19 -7.87 -13.87
N ARG A 79 -1.00 -7.25 -13.03
CA ARG A 79 -2.42 -7.03 -13.31
C ARG A 79 -2.56 -6.07 -14.49
N GLU A 80 -3.45 -6.39 -15.41
CA GLU A 80 -3.79 -5.53 -16.55
C GLU A 80 -4.84 -4.49 -16.16
N GLU A 81 -4.75 -3.30 -16.73
CA GLU A 81 -5.79 -2.29 -16.63
C GLU A 81 -6.86 -2.49 -17.70
N ASP A 82 -8.14 -2.32 -17.34
CA ASP A 82 -9.22 -2.25 -18.30
C ASP A 82 -9.32 -0.84 -18.94
N GLU A 83 -10.21 -0.68 -19.93
CA GLU A 83 -10.46 0.60 -20.60
C GLU A 83 -10.90 1.73 -19.63
N LYS A 84 -11.40 1.37 -18.45
CA LYS A 84 -11.80 2.29 -17.38
C LYS A 84 -10.71 2.49 -16.32
N LYS A 85 -9.47 2.10 -16.63
CA LYS A 85 -8.31 2.17 -15.72
C LYS A 85 -8.52 1.41 -14.40
N ARG A 86 -9.25 0.29 -14.44
CA ARG A 86 -9.40 -0.59 -13.27
C ARG A 86 -8.52 -1.82 -13.46
N PHE A 87 -7.82 -2.23 -12.42
CA PHE A 87 -7.00 -3.43 -12.44
C PHE A 87 -7.87 -4.70 -12.47
N LYS A 88 -7.66 -5.53 -13.48
CA LYS A 88 -8.23 -6.89 -13.53
C LYS A 88 -7.38 -7.85 -12.72
N ASP A 89 -7.98 -8.92 -12.24
CA ASP A 89 -7.24 -9.99 -11.58
C ASP A 89 -6.39 -10.76 -12.60
N ILE A 90 -5.27 -11.34 -12.12
CA ILE A 90 -4.36 -12.14 -12.95
C ILE A 90 -5.13 -13.36 -13.46
N ASN A 91 -5.27 -13.46 -14.76
CA ASN A 91 -6.08 -14.47 -15.41
C ASN A 91 -5.25 -15.70 -15.84
N ILE A 92 -5.95 -16.76 -16.24
CA ILE A 92 -5.31 -18.02 -16.65
C ILE A 92 -4.47 -17.87 -17.92
N ALA A 93 -4.81 -16.94 -18.83
CA ALA A 93 -4.05 -16.74 -20.06
C ALA A 93 -2.65 -16.22 -19.79
N GLN A 94 -2.49 -15.27 -18.84
CA GLN A 94 -1.20 -14.75 -18.42
C GLN A 94 -0.31 -15.86 -17.81
N ILE A 95 -0.88 -16.75 -17.00
CA ILE A 95 -0.13 -17.87 -16.41
C ILE A 95 0.21 -18.95 -17.46
N ARG A 96 -0.67 -19.22 -18.42
CA ARG A 96 -0.35 -20.12 -19.54
C ARG A 96 0.79 -19.58 -20.39
N GLU A 97 0.80 -18.29 -20.67
CA GLU A 97 1.91 -17.64 -21.37
C GLU A 97 3.23 -17.78 -20.59
N LEU A 98 3.21 -17.55 -19.28
CA LEU A 98 4.37 -17.80 -18.41
C LEU A 98 4.85 -19.27 -18.52
N ILE A 99 3.94 -20.24 -18.50
CA ILE A 99 4.26 -21.67 -18.64
C ILE A 99 4.88 -21.95 -20.03
N ASN A 100 4.36 -21.37 -21.10
CA ASN A 100 4.94 -21.49 -22.43
C ASN A 100 6.36 -20.92 -22.47
N GLN A 101 6.59 -19.76 -21.87
CA GLN A 101 7.92 -19.15 -21.77
C GLN A 101 8.88 -19.95 -20.89
N SER A 102 8.36 -20.80 -20.01
CA SER A 102 9.19 -21.66 -19.15
C SER A 102 9.87 -22.82 -19.90
N ALA A 103 9.38 -23.15 -21.07
CA ALA A 103 10.02 -24.15 -21.94
C ALA A 103 11.35 -23.68 -22.55
N PHE A 104 11.63 -22.37 -22.53
CA PHE A 104 12.85 -21.82 -23.12
C PHE A 104 13.92 -21.58 -22.06
N ALA A 105 15.14 -22.03 -22.35
CA ALA A 105 16.31 -21.76 -21.52
C ALA A 105 16.61 -20.26 -21.41
N PRO A 106 17.34 -19.83 -20.37
CA PRO A 106 17.84 -18.46 -20.28
C PRO A 106 18.69 -18.08 -21.51
N VAL A 107 18.57 -16.84 -21.96
CA VAL A 107 19.21 -16.34 -23.19
C VAL A 107 20.57 -15.69 -22.90
N MET A 108 20.64 -14.81 -21.91
CA MET A 108 21.82 -14.01 -21.60
C MET A 108 22.47 -14.39 -20.27
N SER A 109 21.68 -14.88 -19.34
CA SER A 109 22.09 -15.19 -17.97
C SER A 109 22.09 -16.70 -17.72
N LYS A 110 22.66 -17.16 -16.60
CA LYS A 110 22.52 -18.57 -16.16
C LYS A 110 21.16 -18.83 -15.49
N THR A 111 20.43 -17.78 -15.19
CA THR A 111 19.19 -17.82 -14.43
C THR A 111 18.12 -17.05 -15.18
N LYS A 112 16.87 -17.51 -15.14
CA LYS A 112 15.68 -16.79 -15.59
C LYS A 112 14.84 -16.43 -14.37
N VAL A 113 14.46 -15.18 -14.25
CA VAL A 113 13.70 -14.68 -13.08
C VAL A 113 12.29 -14.33 -13.52
N CYS A 114 11.31 -14.89 -12.82
CA CYS A 114 9.90 -14.53 -12.97
C CYS A 114 9.43 -13.83 -11.72
N ILE A 115 8.84 -12.65 -11.87
CA ILE A 115 8.18 -11.90 -10.77
C ILE A 115 6.69 -11.84 -11.08
N ILE A 116 5.85 -12.37 -10.18
CA ILE A 116 4.40 -12.26 -10.24
C ILE A 116 3.96 -11.25 -9.18
N ASN A 117 3.62 -10.05 -9.61
CA ASN A 117 3.13 -9.00 -8.71
C ASN A 117 1.65 -9.20 -8.42
N ASP A 118 1.18 -8.86 -7.20
CA ASP A 118 -0.20 -9.07 -6.76
C ASP A 118 -0.68 -10.53 -6.91
N ALA A 119 0.17 -11.50 -6.53
CA ALA A 119 -0.13 -12.92 -6.65
C ALA A 119 -1.40 -13.34 -5.86
N ASP A 120 -1.77 -12.61 -4.82
CA ASP A 120 -3.03 -12.77 -4.07
C ASP A 120 -4.29 -12.31 -4.86
N LYS A 121 -4.10 -11.76 -6.04
CA LYS A 121 -5.16 -11.39 -7.01
C LYS A 121 -5.20 -12.34 -8.21
N MET A 122 -4.60 -13.51 -8.11
CA MET A 122 -4.75 -14.54 -9.12
C MET A 122 -6.14 -15.17 -9.03
N VAL A 123 -6.82 -15.32 -10.16
CA VAL A 123 -8.05 -16.14 -10.18
C VAL A 123 -7.71 -17.60 -9.89
N VAL A 124 -8.64 -18.35 -9.31
CA VAL A 124 -8.42 -19.74 -8.87
C VAL A 124 -7.87 -20.63 -9.99
N GLN A 125 -8.39 -20.46 -11.22
CA GLN A 125 -7.95 -21.23 -12.38
C GLN A 125 -6.48 -20.93 -12.76
N ALA A 126 -6.05 -19.67 -12.64
CA ALA A 126 -4.67 -19.25 -12.86
C ALA A 126 -3.74 -19.85 -11.79
N ALA A 127 -4.14 -19.76 -10.52
CA ALA A 127 -3.40 -20.32 -9.40
C ALA A 127 -3.20 -21.85 -9.52
N ASN A 128 -4.24 -22.59 -9.94
CA ASN A 128 -4.15 -24.03 -10.17
C ASN A 128 -3.24 -24.38 -11.37
N ALA A 129 -3.30 -23.60 -12.47
CA ALA A 129 -2.40 -23.80 -13.60
C ALA A 129 -0.93 -23.56 -13.21
N PHE A 130 -0.68 -22.59 -12.34
CA PHE A 130 0.64 -22.23 -11.86
C PHE A 130 1.32 -23.33 -11.02
N LEU A 131 0.55 -24.22 -10.37
CA LEU A 131 1.08 -25.33 -9.59
C LEU A 131 2.03 -26.24 -10.39
N LYS A 132 1.75 -26.43 -11.69
CA LYS A 132 2.62 -27.23 -12.57
C LYS A 132 4.06 -26.67 -12.63
N LEU A 133 4.18 -25.34 -12.71
CA LEU A 133 5.47 -24.68 -12.76
C LEU A 133 6.21 -24.74 -11.41
N LEU A 134 5.48 -24.81 -10.30
CA LEU A 134 6.06 -24.95 -8.96
C LEU A 134 6.49 -26.40 -8.66
N GLU A 135 5.79 -27.38 -9.20
CA GLU A 135 6.11 -28.81 -9.00
C GLU A 135 7.31 -29.25 -9.85
N GLU A 136 7.38 -28.77 -11.08
CA GLU A 136 8.44 -29.11 -12.03
C GLU A 136 9.11 -27.82 -12.57
N PRO A 137 9.83 -27.08 -11.69
CA PRO A 137 10.47 -25.84 -12.13
C PRO A 137 11.59 -26.12 -13.11
N PRO A 138 11.68 -25.40 -14.23
CA PRO A 138 12.79 -25.55 -15.17
C PRO A 138 14.13 -25.19 -14.50
N ALA A 139 15.20 -25.85 -14.93
CA ALA A 139 16.54 -25.59 -14.39
C ALA A 139 16.93 -24.10 -14.56
N GLY A 140 17.50 -23.53 -13.51
CA GLY A 140 17.93 -22.12 -13.52
C GLY A 140 16.80 -21.09 -13.37
N TRP A 141 15.55 -21.52 -13.09
CA TRP A 141 14.46 -20.59 -12.83
C TRP A 141 14.41 -20.15 -11.36
N VAL A 142 14.11 -18.88 -11.15
CA VAL A 142 13.78 -18.28 -9.85
C VAL A 142 12.46 -17.56 -9.97
N ILE A 143 11.50 -18.00 -9.20
CA ILE A 143 10.12 -17.46 -9.20
C ILE A 143 9.93 -16.65 -7.93
N ILE A 144 9.45 -15.39 -8.06
CA ILE A 144 9.19 -14.50 -6.95
C ILE A 144 7.72 -14.09 -7.03
N LEU A 145 6.93 -14.52 -6.06
CA LEU A 145 5.56 -14.05 -5.88
C LEU A 145 5.57 -12.87 -4.93
N ILE A 146 4.76 -11.86 -5.21
CA ILE A 146 4.53 -10.72 -4.33
C ILE A 146 3.05 -10.67 -3.98
N ALA A 147 2.74 -10.65 -2.68
CA ALA A 147 1.36 -10.63 -2.19
C ALA A 147 1.20 -9.68 -1.00
N ASP A 148 0.05 -9.04 -0.91
CA ASP A 148 -0.32 -8.22 0.24
C ASP A 148 -0.92 -9.07 1.36
N SER A 149 -1.64 -10.14 1.03
CA SER A 149 -2.23 -11.08 1.99
C SER A 149 -1.89 -12.53 1.63
N VAL A 150 -1.34 -13.27 2.60
CA VAL A 150 -1.04 -14.71 2.46
C VAL A 150 -2.31 -15.54 2.43
N ASP A 151 -3.36 -15.11 3.13
CA ASP A 151 -4.62 -15.85 3.27
C ASP A 151 -5.36 -16.04 1.94
N LYS A 152 -5.03 -15.21 0.94
CA LYS A 152 -5.59 -15.29 -0.42
C LYS A 152 -4.78 -16.17 -1.37
N ILE A 153 -3.64 -16.68 -0.93
CA ILE A 153 -2.80 -17.61 -1.70
C ILE A 153 -3.23 -19.05 -1.37
N LEU A 154 -3.39 -19.88 -2.39
CA LEU A 154 -3.78 -21.28 -2.20
C LEU A 154 -2.77 -22.01 -1.30
N PRO A 155 -3.23 -22.82 -0.32
CA PRO A 155 -2.36 -23.62 0.55
C PRO A 155 -1.42 -24.54 -0.23
N THR A 156 -1.85 -25.03 -1.39
CA THR A 156 -1.05 -25.84 -2.32
C THR A 156 0.13 -25.08 -2.92
N ILE A 157 0.02 -23.78 -3.13
CA ILE A 157 1.15 -22.91 -3.52
C ILE A 157 2.05 -22.68 -2.31
N LEU A 158 1.48 -22.33 -1.15
CA LEU A 158 2.24 -22.01 0.06
C LEU A 158 3.14 -23.18 0.53
N SER A 159 2.72 -24.42 0.30
CA SER A 159 3.51 -25.61 0.66
C SER A 159 4.77 -25.82 -0.20
N ARG A 160 4.90 -25.11 -1.34
CA ARG A 160 5.99 -25.28 -2.32
C ARG A 160 6.91 -24.07 -2.43
N ILE A 161 6.69 -23.04 -1.63
CA ILE A 161 7.43 -21.78 -1.71
C ILE A 161 8.00 -21.37 -0.34
N VAL A 162 9.12 -20.66 -0.36
CA VAL A 162 9.71 -20.07 0.85
C VAL A 162 9.13 -18.66 1.05
N GLN A 163 8.53 -18.43 2.23
CA GLN A 163 7.90 -17.16 2.55
C GLN A 163 8.91 -16.20 3.19
N LEU A 164 9.02 -14.99 2.64
CA LEU A 164 9.70 -13.85 3.23
C LEU A 164 8.63 -12.82 3.67
N LYS A 165 8.44 -12.71 4.97
CA LYS A 165 7.49 -11.76 5.55
C LYS A 165 8.11 -10.37 5.64
N PHE A 166 7.43 -9.38 5.08
CA PHE A 166 7.78 -7.96 5.18
C PHE A 166 6.92 -7.32 6.25
N TYR A 167 7.55 -6.52 7.09
CA TYR A 167 6.90 -5.80 8.17
C TYR A 167 7.00 -4.31 7.93
N PRO A 168 6.08 -3.51 8.50
CA PRO A 168 6.21 -2.06 8.54
C PRO A 168 7.60 -1.66 9.03
N ILE A 169 8.18 -0.65 8.39
CA ILE A 169 9.46 -0.10 8.83
C ILE A 169 9.23 1.00 9.87
N GLU A 170 10.27 1.33 10.61
CA GLU A 170 10.20 2.38 11.64
C GLU A 170 9.79 3.73 11.04
N ASN A 171 8.95 4.47 11.75
CA ASN A 171 8.47 5.79 11.32
C ASN A 171 9.62 6.76 11.02
N SER A 172 10.72 6.69 11.77
CA SER A 172 11.94 7.46 11.55
C SER A 172 12.55 7.26 10.15
N LEU A 173 12.52 6.01 9.65
CA LEU A 173 12.98 5.68 8.30
C LEU A 173 12.00 6.15 7.22
N VAL A 174 10.69 5.99 7.46
CA VAL A 174 9.66 6.54 6.54
C VAL A 174 9.82 8.05 6.43
N GLU A 175 9.96 8.74 7.57
CA GLU A 175 10.15 10.19 7.63
C GLU A 175 11.39 10.63 6.82
N GLN A 176 12.53 9.95 6.98
CA GLN A 176 13.73 10.22 6.17
C GLN A 176 13.49 10.08 4.67
N ILE A 177 12.72 9.06 4.25
CA ILE A 177 12.43 8.81 2.84
C ILE A 177 11.54 9.92 2.26
N VAL A 178 10.46 10.28 2.96
CA VAL A 178 9.53 11.30 2.47
C VAL A 178 10.15 12.69 2.48
N ARG A 179 11.04 13.00 3.44
CA ARG A 179 11.84 14.25 3.42
C ARG A 179 12.72 14.35 2.17
N LYS A 180 13.34 13.24 1.75
CA LYS A 180 14.10 13.20 0.48
C LYS A 180 13.23 13.44 -0.76
N GLN A 181 11.89 13.29 -0.64
CA GLN A 181 10.94 13.64 -1.69
C GLN A 181 10.47 15.12 -1.63
N GLY A 182 11.02 15.93 -0.71
CA GLY A 182 10.70 17.35 -0.58
C GLY A 182 9.58 17.67 0.42
N VAL A 183 9.17 16.70 1.26
CA VAL A 183 8.15 16.94 2.29
C VAL A 183 8.76 17.71 3.47
N GLU A 184 8.05 18.75 3.94
CA GLU A 184 8.42 19.53 5.13
C GLU A 184 8.52 18.65 6.38
N ASN A 185 9.40 19.02 7.31
CA ASN A 185 9.73 18.19 8.47
C ASN A 185 8.52 17.78 9.30
N GLU A 186 7.63 18.69 9.63
CA GLU A 186 6.45 18.43 10.46
C GLU A 186 5.45 17.51 9.75
N ARG A 187 5.19 17.79 8.46
CA ARG A 187 4.33 16.98 7.61
C ARG A 187 4.92 15.58 7.35
N ALA A 188 6.26 15.48 7.26
CA ALA A 188 6.94 14.20 7.10
C ALA A 188 6.73 13.27 8.31
N ALA A 189 6.80 13.82 9.53
CA ALA A 189 6.51 13.07 10.75
C ALA A 189 5.06 12.59 10.82
N ALA A 190 4.09 13.44 10.44
CA ALA A 190 2.68 13.06 10.36
C ALA A 190 2.45 11.97 9.30
N LEU A 191 2.99 12.12 8.08
CA LEU A 191 2.90 11.11 7.02
C LEU A 191 3.47 9.77 7.45
N ALA A 192 4.63 9.75 8.11
CA ALA A 192 5.26 8.53 8.59
C ALA A 192 4.35 7.77 9.57
N ARG A 193 3.68 8.48 10.48
CA ARG A 193 2.75 7.88 11.44
C ARG A 193 1.45 7.42 10.76
N ILE A 194 0.85 8.25 9.90
CA ILE A 194 -0.39 7.93 9.16
C ILE A 194 -0.20 6.72 8.25
N SER A 195 0.98 6.56 7.66
CA SER A 195 1.29 5.45 6.76
C SER A 195 1.64 4.14 7.47
N GLU A 196 1.73 4.15 8.81
CA GLU A 196 1.99 2.98 9.66
C GLU A 196 3.21 2.15 9.18
N GLY A 197 4.30 2.83 8.82
CA GLY A 197 5.52 2.19 8.36
C GLY A 197 5.52 1.74 6.90
N SER A 198 4.52 2.13 6.11
CA SER A 198 4.45 1.87 4.66
C SER A 198 4.93 3.07 3.86
N VAL A 199 6.16 3.02 3.34
CA VAL A 199 6.75 4.09 2.51
C VAL A 199 5.92 4.36 1.27
N GLY A 200 5.48 3.33 0.56
CA GLY A 200 4.69 3.50 -0.65
C GLY A 200 3.34 4.17 -0.37
N THR A 201 2.74 3.88 0.79
CA THR A 201 1.52 4.57 1.24
C THR A 201 1.83 6.04 1.55
N ALA A 202 2.90 6.34 2.30
CA ALA A 202 3.31 7.71 2.59
C ALA A 202 3.53 8.54 1.32
N VAL A 203 4.27 7.99 0.34
CA VAL A 203 4.55 8.67 -0.93
C VAL A 203 3.26 8.88 -1.75
N ARG A 204 2.40 7.88 -1.84
CA ARG A 204 1.10 8.01 -2.55
C ARG A 204 0.21 9.06 -1.92
N LEU A 205 0.12 9.07 -0.59
CA LEU A 205 -0.66 10.06 0.15
C LEU A 205 -0.13 11.47 -0.07
N TYR A 206 1.20 11.64 -0.10
CA TYR A 206 1.81 12.94 -0.36
C TYR A 206 1.59 13.42 -1.79
N ARG A 207 1.73 12.54 -2.77
CA ARG A 207 1.58 12.90 -4.20
C ARG A 207 0.12 13.03 -4.63
N GLY A 208 -0.82 12.56 -3.82
CA GLY A 208 -2.23 12.52 -4.19
C GLY A 208 -2.50 11.58 -5.37
N ASP A 209 -1.75 10.47 -5.51
CA ASP A 209 -1.87 9.55 -6.64
C ASP A 209 -3.31 9.04 -6.83
N GLY A 210 -3.94 9.45 -7.92
CA GLY A 210 -5.32 9.13 -8.25
C GLY A 210 -6.39 9.98 -7.53
N LEU A 211 -5.98 11.05 -6.84
CA LEU A 211 -6.82 12.06 -6.21
C LEU A 211 -6.63 13.40 -6.92
N LYS A 212 -7.55 14.34 -6.72
CA LYS A 212 -7.44 15.71 -7.27
C LYS A 212 -6.52 16.62 -6.47
N ALA A 213 -6.24 16.25 -5.22
CA ALA A 213 -5.37 17.00 -4.31
C ALA A 213 -4.55 16.05 -3.45
N ASP A 214 -3.59 16.58 -2.71
CA ASP A 214 -2.80 15.83 -1.75
C ASP A 214 -3.60 15.48 -0.47
N LEU A 215 -3.03 14.60 0.33
CA LEU A 215 -3.62 14.17 1.60
C LEU A 215 -3.92 15.34 2.54
N PHE A 216 -3.03 16.33 2.61
CA PHE A 216 -3.16 17.42 3.59
C PHE A 216 -4.34 18.31 3.26
N THR A 217 -4.64 18.52 1.98
CA THR A 217 -5.84 19.24 1.53
C THR A 217 -7.13 18.55 2.02
N TYR A 218 -7.23 17.23 1.86
CA TYR A 218 -8.40 16.47 2.36
C TYR A 218 -8.44 16.42 3.88
N ARG A 219 -7.29 16.39 4.55
CA ARG A 219 -7.21 16.45 6.01
C ARG A 219 -7.69 17.81 6.55
N GLU A 220 -7.29 18.89 5.93
CA GLU A 220 -7.77 20.22 6.29
C GLU A 220 -9.29 20.34 6.17
N GLN A 221 -9.87 19.80 5.10
CA GLN A 221 -11.32 19.73 4.94
C GLN A 221 -12.02 18.93 6.04
N ALA A 222 -11.46 17.76 6.38
CA ALA A 222 -11.97 16.94 7.48
C ALA A 222 -11.84 17.66 8.84
N LEU A 223 -10.75 18.38 9.07
CA LEU A 223 -10.54 19.20 10.26
C LEU A 223 -11.51 20.36 10.35
N MET A 224 -11.73 21.09 9.25
CA MET A 224 -12.72 22.18 9.18
C MET A 224 -14.13 21.66 9.51
N PHE A 225 -14.49 20.47 9.04
CA PHE A 225 -15.75 19.85 9.43
C PHE A 225 -15.83 19.63 10.95
N LEU A 226 -14.83 19.03 11.57
CA LEU A 226 -14.81 18.79 13.02
C LEU A 226 -14.85 20.11 13.82
N GLN A 227 -14.23 21.16 13.32
CA GLN A 227 -14.27 22.50 13.96
C GLN A 227 -15.64 23.17 13.83
N SER A 228 -16.37 22.87 12.78
CA SER A 228 -17.70 23.46 12.53
C SER A 228 -18.83 22.81 13.32
N VAL A 229 -18.60 21.63 13.90
CA VAL A 229 -19.58 20.95 14.76
C VAL A 229 -19.64 21.61 16.16
N PRO A 230 -20.81 21.91 16.77
CA PRO A 230 -22.17 21.69 16.23
C PRO A 230 -22.54 22.67 15.10
N LEU A 231 -23.26 22.16 14.13
CA LEU A 231 -23.66 22.95 12.98
C LEU A 231 -24.87 23.84 13.34
N GLU A 232 -24.79 25.13 13.06
CA GLU A 232 -25.94 26.03 13.26
C GLU A 232 -27.09 25.66 12.31
N GLN A 233 -26.76 25.35 11.07
CA GLN A 233 -27.72 24.98 10.03
C GLN A 233 -27.18 23.81 9.21
N PRO A 234 -27.39 22.54 9.63
CA PRO A 234 -26.83 21.37 9.00
C PRO A 234 -27.11 21.25 7.49
N LEU A 235 -28.33 21.55 7.06
CA LEU A 235 -28.72 21.50 5.64
C LEU A 235 -27.97 22.52 4.78
N ASN A 236 -27.77 23.74 5.29
CA ASN A 236 -27.02 24.79 4.60
C ASN A 236 -25.52 24.46 4.57
N TYR A 237 -25.01 23.83 5.63
CA TYR A 237 -23.66 23.35 5.67
C TYR A 237 -23.44 22.29 4.61
N LEU A 238 -24.30 21.27 4.54
CA LEU A 238 -24.24 20.20 3.55
C LEU A 238 -24.26 20.72 2.12
N SER A 239 -25.06 21.75 1.80
CA SER A 239 -25.13 22.32 0.46
C SER A 239 -23.86 23.05 0.01
N ARG A 240 -23.00 23.45 0.95
CA ARG A 240 -21.73 24.17 0.69
C ARG A 240 -20.50 23.28 0.78
N GLN A 241 -20.65 22.03 1.18
CA GLN A 241 -19.51 21.14 1.37
C GLN A 241 -19.04 20.50 0.06
N LEU A 242 -17.75 20.20 0.02
CA LEU A 242 -17.07 19.59 -1.14
C LEU A 242 -17.67 18.25 -1.54
N TRP A 243 -18.17 17.46 -0.60
CA TRP A 243 -18.77 16.15 -0.90
C TRP A 243 -20.19 16.25 -1.50
N THR A 244 -20.78 17.43 -1.60
CA THR A 244 -21.99 17.66 -2.38
C THR A 244 -21.68 18.01 -3.84
N ASP A 245 -20.42 18.31 -4.17
CA ASP A 245 -19.98 18.54 -5.55
C ASP A 245 -20.19 17.26 -6.37
N LYS A 246 -20.82 17.38 -7.53
CA LYS A 246 -21.01 16.29 -8.50
C LYS A 246 -19.69 15.66 -8.98
N ASN A 247 -18.60 16.39 -8.82
CA ASN A 247 -17.24 15.96 -9.17
C ASN A 247 -16.48 15.30 -8.01
N PHE A 248 -17.06 15.17 -6.81
CA PHE A 248 -16.41 14.50 -5.70
C PHE A 248 -16.40 13.00 -5.94
N LEU A 249 -15.22 12.46 -6.19
CA LEU A 249 -15.05 11.06 -6.57
C LEU A 249 -15.17 10.13 -5.37
N HIS A 250 -15.56 8.90 -5.62
CA HIS A 250 -15.64 7.85 -4.60
C HIS A 250 -14.31 7.67 -3.82
N ARG A 251 -13.16 7.73 -4.51
CA ARG A 251 -11.83 7.66 -3.87
C ARG A 251 -11.59 8.81 -2.89
N GLU A 252 -11.98 10.01 -3.25
CA GLU A 252 -11.85 11.21 -2.41
C GLU A 252 -12.68 11.07 -1.13
N ALA A 253 -13.91 10.56 -1.25
CA ALA A 253 -14.78 10.30 -0.11
C ALA A 253 -14.16 9.27 0.86
N VAL A 254 -13.63 8.17 0.32
CA VAL A 254 -12.96 7.14 1.12
C VAL A 254 -11.77 7.73 1.88
N VAL A 255 -10.91 8.50 1.22
CA VAL A 255 -9.74 9.14 1.85
C VAL A 255 -10.18 10.15 2.92
N THR A 256 -11.18 11.00 2.63
CA THR A 256 -11.68 11.98 3.59
C THR A 256 -12.24 11.30 4.85
N VAL A 257 -13.00 10.22 4.70
CA VAL A 257 -13.55 9.45 5.83
C VAL A 257 -12.44 8.79 6.65
N GLN A 258 -11.41 8.23 6.00
CA GLN A 258 -10.25 7.68 6.71
C GLN A 258 -9.49 8.76 7.50
N LEU A 259 -9.31 9.94 6.91
CA LEU A 259 -8.66 11.07 7.61
C LEU A 259 -9.49 11.57 8.77
N LEU A 260 -10.82 11.64 8.61
CA LEU A 260 -11.73 11.98 9.69
C LEU A 260 -11.65 10.97 10.84
N GLN A 261 -11.53 9.68 10.52
CA GLN A 261 -11.33 8.62 11.53
C GLN A 261 -10.02 8.83 12.30
N LEU A 262 -8.92 9.15 11.59
CA LEU A 262 -7.62 9.42 12.23
C LEU A 262 -7.67 10.68 13.10
N LEU A 263 -8.32 11.74 12.66
CA LEU A 263 -8.49 12.96 13.45
C LEU A 263 -9.33 12.72 14.73
N LEU A 264 -10.45 12.03 14.63
CA LEU A 264 -11.27 11.66 15.80
C LEU A 264 -10.51 10.77 16.77
N ARG A 265 -9.71 9.82 16.26
CA ARG A 265 -8.81 9.02 17.08
C ARG A 265 -7.79 9.90 17.81
N ASP A 266 -7.16 10.82 17.12
CA ASP A 266 -6.16 11.71 17.70
C ASP A 266 -6.80 12.67 18.73
N LEU A 267 -8.03 13.14 18.51
CA LEU A 267 -8.81 13.87 19.53
C LEU A 267 -9.03 13.01 20.78
N LEU A 268 -9.35 11.74 20.63
CA LEU A 268 -9.49 10.80 21.75
C LEU A 268 -8.15 10.59 22.46
N MET A 269 -7.04 10.46 21.74
CA MET A 269 -5.70 10.36 22.34
C MET A 269 -5.32 11.63 23.10
N CYS A 270 -5.63 12.81 22.57
CA CYS A 270 -5.46 14.09 23.28
C CYS A 270 -6.27 14.12 24.59
N LYS A 271 -7.54 13.69 24.55
CA LYS A 271 -8.42 13.63 25.71
C LYS A 271 -7.91 12.70 26.80
N LEU A 272 -7.25 11.60 26.39
CA LEU A 272 -6.62 10.63 27.29
C LEU A 272 -5.17 11.00 27.67
N GLN A 273 -4.65 12.14 27.20
CA GLN A 273 -3.29 12.63 27.41
C GLN A 273 -2.19 11.68 26.87
N LEU A 274 -2.53 10.86 25.87
CA LEU A 274 -1.62 9.91 25.20
C LEU A 274 -0.96 10.56 23.98
N TYR A 275 -0.18 11.61 24.20
CA TYR A 275 0.39 12.44 23.12
C TYR A 275 1.40 11.70 22.24
N ASP A 276 2.09 10.70 22.79
CA ASP A 276 3.01 9.82 22.05
C ASP A 276 2.32 8.95 21.00
N LYS A 277 1.00 8.74 21.14
CA LYS A 277 0.16 7.95 20.22
C LYS A 277 -0.51 8.78 19.11
N ILE A 278 -0.32 10.09 19.08
CA ILE A 278 -0.94 10.96 18.07
C ILE A 278 -0.25 10.78 16.73
N TYR A 279 -1.03 10.68 15.67
CA TYR A 279 -0.53 10.58 14.30
C TYR A 279 -0.29 11.95 13.65
N ASN A 280 -1.23 12.87 13.80
CA ASN A 280 -1.17 14.21 13.24
C ASN A 280 -0.40 15.18 14.14
N VAL A 281 0.90 14.94 14.33
CA VAL A 281 1.75 15.69 15.26
C VAL A 281 1.98 17.14 14.82
N ASP A 282 1.89 17.42 13.55
CA ASP A 282 2.04 18.74 12.92
C ASP A 282 0.89 19.71 13.26
N ILE A 283 -0.24 19.21 13.74
CA ILE A 283 -1.40 19.99 14.17
C ILE A 283 -1.81 19.73 15.62
N LEU A 284 -0.84 19.33 16.46
CA LEU A 284 -1.09 18.89 17.84
C LEU A 284 -1.84 19.95 18.67
N ASP A 285 -1.47 21.24 18.56
CA ASP A 285 -2.12 22.31 19.32
C ASP A 285 -3.57 22.50 18.91
N ILE A 286 -3.88 22.36 17.63
CA ILE A 286 -5.26 22.42 17.13
C ILE A 286 -6.05 21.24 17.71
N LEU A 287 -5.49 20.04 17.69
CA LEU A 287 -6.13 18.85 18.24
C LEU A 287 -6.36 18.94 19.75
N ARG A 288 -5.41 19.49 20.52
CA ARG A 288 -5.58 19.74 21.95
C ARG A 288 -6.77 20.65 22.21
N ASN A 289 -6.84 21.80 21.56
CA ASN A 289 -7.91 22.74 21.70
C ASN A 289 -9.27 22.14 21.31
N GLN A 290 -9.31 21.46 20.17
CA GLN A 290 -10.51 20.82 19.66
C GLN A 290 -10.98 19.68 20.57
N SER A 291 -10.06 18.90 21.16
CA SER A 291 -10.39 17.78 22.05
C SER A 291 -11.15 18.23 23.31
N GLN A 292 -10.94 19.46 23.78
CA GLN A 292 -11.65 19.98 24.95
C GLN A 292 -13.15 20.11 24.71
N ARG A 293 -13.57 20.34 23.48
CA ARG A 293 -14.96 20.50 23.07
C ARG A 293 -15.75 19.20 23.03
N TRP A 294 -15.08 18.04 23.06
CA TRP A 294 -15.69 16.72 22.90
C TRP A 294 -15.71 15.93 24.21
N HIS A 295 -16.78 15.15 24.44
CA HIS A 295 -16.80 14.13 25.47
C HIS A 295 -16.23 12.80 24.92
N ILE A 296 -15.62 11.99 25.78
CA ILE A 296 -15.05 10.70 25.39
C ILE A 296 -16.10 9.77 24.79
N ALA A 297 -17.31 9.78 25.36
CA ALA A 297 -18.44 8.98 24.88
C ALA A 297 -18.85 9.38 23.46
N SER A 298 -18.94 10.70 23.18
CA SER A 298 -19.28 11.23 21.86
C SER A 298 -18.19 10.92 20.83
N LEU A 299 -16.90 11.02 21.18
CA LEU A 299 -15.79 10.63 20.31
C LEU A 299 -15.85 9.14 19.92
N LYS A 300 -16.15 8.26 20.89
CA LYS A 300 -16.31 6.82 20.60
C LYS A 300 -17.48 6.54 19.66
N LYS A 301 -18.62 7.17 19.87
CA LYS A 301 -19.79 7.05 18.99
C LYS A 301 -19.47 7.61 17.59
N ALA A 302 -18.80 8.77 17.50
CA ALA A 302 -18.40 9.38 16.23
C ALA A 302 -17.45 8.46 15.42
N LEU A 303 -16.47 7.83 16.09
CA LEU A 303 -15.61 6.83 15.45
C LEU A 303 -16.41 5.66 14.87
N GLY A 304 -17.44 5.18 15.57
CA GLY A 304 -18.36 4.15 15.06
C GLY A 304 -19.09 4.60 13.79
N ILE A 305 -19.67 5.82 13.80
CA ILE A 305 -20.37 6.38 12.63
C ILE A 305 -19.44 6.51 11.42
N VAL A 306 -18.22 7.00 11.62
CA VAL A 306 -17.22 7.15 10.55
C VAL A 306 -16.83 5.78 10.00
N GLN A 307 -16.66 4.77 10.86
CA GLN A 307 -16.36 3.39 10.45
C GLN A 307 -17.51 2.77 9.63
N GLU A 308 -18.77 2.96 10.05
CA GLU A 308 -19.95 2.53 9.28
C GLU A 308 -19.97 3.18 7.89
N THR A 309 -19.68 4.49 7.84
CA THR A 309 -19.62 5.24 6.57
C THR A 309 -18.52 4.74 5.66
N TYR A 310 -17.33 4.47 6.20
CA TYR A 310 -16.24 3.85 5.45
C TYR A 310 -16.67 2.52 4.84
N THR A 311 -17.27 1.65 5.65
CA THR A 311 -17.76 0.34 5.19
C THR A 311 -18.83 0.48 4.10
N ALA A 312 -19.76 1.43 4.24
CA ALA A 312 -20.78 1.72 3.25
C ALA A 312 -20.17 2.18 1.91
N LEU A 313 -19.18 3.07 1.95
CA LEU A 313 -18.45 3.52 0.76
C LEU A 313 -17.71 2.37 0.08
N VAL A 314 -16.98 1.54 0.83
CA VAL A 314 -16.26 0.37 0.27
C VAL A 314 -17.23 -0.62 -0.40
N ASN A 315 -18.46 -0.72 0.10
CA ASN A 315 -19.54 -1.53 -0.49
C ASN A 315 -20.34 -0.79 -1.58
N ASN A 316 -19.79 0.29 -2.16
CA ASN A 316 -20.36 1.07 -3.26
C ASN A 316 -21.72 1.74 -2.97
N VAL A 317 -22.00 2.09 -1.73
CA VAL A 317 -23.13 2.97 -1.39
C VAL A 317 -22.86 4.36 -1.98
N GLY A 318 -23.91 5.05 -2.43
CA GLY A 318 -23.80 6.36 -3.04
C GLY A 318 -23.09 7.38 -2.14
N VAL A 319 -22.00 7.97 -2.64
CA VAL A 319 -21.12 8.87 -1.89
C VAL A 319 -21.89 9.98 -1.16
N LYS A 320 -22.74 10.70 -1.90
CA LYS A 320 -23.49 11.82 -1.36
C LYS A 320 -24.33 11.40 -0.15
N ALA A 321 -25.14 10.35 -0.29
CA ALA A 321 -26.02 9.87 0.78
C ALA A 321 -25.23 9.41 2.02
N ALA A 322 -24.10 8.68 1.81
CA ALA A 322 -23.25 8.21 2.91
C ALA A 322 -22.63 9.38 3.69
N MET A 323 -22.07 10.37 2.99
CA MET A 323 -21.42 11.54 3.60
C MET A 323 -22.40 12.47 4.30
N GLU A 324 -23.60 12.70 3.71
CA GLU A 324 -24.66 13.49 4.33
C GLU A 324 -25.17 12.81 5.62
N ALA A 325 -25.45 11.52 5.58
CA ALA A 325 -25.89 10.75 6.74
C ALA A 325 -24.86 10.79 7.88
N MET A 326 -23.57 10.64 7.55
CA MET A 326 -22.45 10.76 8.50
C MET A 326 -22.46 12.15 9.17
N THR A 327 -22.53 13.20 8.37
CA THR A 327 -22.50 14.59 8.84
C THR A 327 -23.64 14.86 9.84
N ILE A 328 -24.86 14.46 9.50
CA ILE A 328 -26.02 14.64 10.37
C ILE A 328 -25.89 13.85 11.67
N LYS A 329 -25.46 12.57 11.59
CA LYS A 329 -25.26 11.72 12.77
C LYS A 329 -24.22 12.30 13.73
N ILE A 330 -23.09 12.81 13.21
CA ILE A 330 -22.03 13.41 14.04
C ILE A 330 -22.51 14.71 14.68
N ASP A 331 -23.26 15.55 13.95
CA ASP A 331 -23.82 16.79 14.49
C ASP A 331 -24.81 16.54 15.64
N LEU A 332 -25.69 15.55 15.49
CA LEU A 332 -26.64 15.15 16.53
C LEU A 332 -25.93 14.66 17.79
N LEU A 333 -24.86 13.87 17.64
CA LEU A 333 -24.07 13.39 18.78
C LEU A 333 -23.40 14.48 19.60
N TYR A 334 -23.07 15.59 18.98
CA TYR A 334 -22.45 16.71 19.68
C TYR A 334 -23.46 17.52 20.49
N LYS A 335 -24.75 17.50 20.11
CA LYS A 335 -25.84 18.20 20.78
C LYS A 335 -26.42 17.41 21.96
N GLU A 336 -26.12 16.10 22.07
CA GLU A 336 -26.42 15.24 23.23
C GLU A 336 -25.36 15.42 24.33
#